data_b40c9a73db76e01939bb1c40ccbd7e8d
#
_entry.id   b40c9a73db76e01939bb1c40ccbd7e8d
#
_cell.length_a   1.000
_cell.length_b   1.000
_cell.length_c   1.000
_cell.angle_alpha   90.00
_cell.angle_beta   90.00
_cell.angle_gamma   90.00
#
_symmetry.space_group_name_H-M   'P 1'
#
loop_
_entity.id
_entity.type
_entity.pdbx_description
1 polymer ?
#
loop_
_entity_poly.entity_id
_entity_poly.type
_entity_poly.pdbx_seq_one_letter_code
_entity_poly.pdbx_strand_id
1 'polypeptide(L)'
;QLFYNTGIATYVWVVTNRKALPRKGKVQLIDATSFWVPMRKSLGDKRREIPPEKAQDIVQLLAEFKDGETRKVTKDGNEEELVVSRIFPVTHFGFRKITVERPLRLNFQASAERIARLEEEKGFQALAQSKKKGAAGTKEQAEGREQQEAIRALVRGLPVTLFKGRDEFEQALDAAVRKTGRKLPAPARKAILAALSERDETAAICRDQDGNPEPDPELRDTESVPLPAGDDPADAESVPASVRAFFDREVTPHVPDAWIDTTRRDSKDGRVGLIGYEINFNRYFYRYTPPRPLEEIEADIRVIEGDIVRMLAEVTGGSAA
;
A
#
# COMPACT_ATOMS: atom_id res chain seq x y z
N GLN A 1 -19.20 -4.40 19.99
CA GLN A 1 -19.43 -4.27 21.46
C GLN A 1 -19.63 -5.65 22.13
N LEU A 2 -19.04 -6.71 21.59
CA LEU A 2 -19.04 -8.06 22.18
C LEU A 2 -17.89 -8.27 23.19
N PHE A 3 -16.88 -7.40 23.17
CA PHE A 3 -15.71 -7.49 24.04
C PHE A 3 -15.67 -6.38 25.07
N TYR A 4 -15.00 -6.69 26.19
CA TYR A 4 -14.94 -5.88 27.39
C TYR A 4 -14.32 -4.50 27.20
N ASN A 5 -13.26 -4.39 26.39
CA ASN A 5 -12.44 -3.18 26.25
C ASN A 5 -12.28 -2.68 24.82
N THR A 6 -13.14 -3.10 23.89
CA THR A 6 -13.07 -2.67 22.50
C THR A 6 -14.42 -2.71 21.81
N GLY A 7 -14.70 -1.67 21.00
CA GLY A 7 -15.87 -1.60 20.12
C GLY A 7 -15.65 -2.12 18.71
N ILE A 8 -14.49 -2.75 18.43
CA ILE A 8 -14.09 -3.18 17.09
C ILE A 8 -15.02 -4.30 16.59
N ALA A 9 -15.29 -4.31 15.29
CA ALA A 9 -15.99 -5.42 14.63
C ALA A 9 -15.16 -6.70 14.72
N THR A 10 -15.83 -7.83 14.89
CA THR A 10 -15.19 -9.14 15.07
C THR A 10 -15.59 -10.05 13.94
N TYR A 11 -14.60 -10.79 13.41
CA TYR A 11 -14.80 -11.79 12.38
C TYR A 11 -14.35 -13.15 12.89
N VAL A 12 -15.18 -14.17 12.63
CA VAL A 12 -14.85 -15.57 12.94
C VAL A 12 -14.52 -16.27 11.63
N TRP A 13 -13.33 -16.84 11.56
CA TRP A 13 -12.87 -17.60 10.39
C TRP A 13 -12.97 -19.09 10.66
N VAL A 14 -13.78 -19.79 9.85
CA VAL A 14 -13.86 -21.25 9.86
C VAL A 14 -13.09 -21.79 8.65
N VAL A 15 -11.87 -22.25 8.88
CA VAL A 15 -10.96 -22.72 7.84
C VAL A 15 -10.79 -24.23 7.96
N THR A 16 -10.96 -24.97 6.85
CA THR A 16 -10.78 -26.42 6.81
C THR A 16 -10.25 -26.87 5.45
N ASN A 17 -9.37 -27.87 5.46
CA ASN A 17 -8.91 -28.59 4.27
C ASN A 17 -9.78 -29.83 3.94
N ARG A 18 -10.80 -30.12 4.75
CA ARG A 18 -11.72 -31.27 4.62
C ARG A 18 -13.12 -30.82 4.22
N LYS A 19 -13.24 -29.91 3.25
CA LYS A 19 -14.54 -29.45 2.75
C LYS A 19 -15.30 -30.55 2.03
N ALA A 20 -16.59 -30.69 2.32
CA ALA A 20 -17.51 -31.51 1.52
C ALA A 20 -17.58 -30.96 0.07
N LEU A 21 -17.90 -31.85 -0.89
CA LEU A 21 -17.92 -31.53 -2.32
C LEU A 21 -18.67 -30.23 -2.65
N PRO A 22 -19.90 -29.96 -2.11
CA PRO A 22 -20.64 -28.73 -2.43
C PRO A 22 -19.94 -27.45 -1.98
N ARG A 23 -19.00 -27.53 -1.00
CA ARG A 23 -18.27 -26.42 -0.42
C ARG A 23 -16.86 -26.24 -0.97
N LYS A 24 -16.38 -27.20 -1.75
CA LYS A 24 -15.04 -27.11 -2.37
C LYS A 24 -14.99 -25.92 -3.33
N GLY A 25 -13.88 -25.16 -3.27
CA GLY A 25 -13.69 -23.97 -4.10
C GLY A 25 -14.64 -22.79 -3.79
N LYS A 26 -15.38 -22.85 -2.66
CA LYS A 26 -16.35 -21.82 -2.28
C LYS A 26 -16.04 -21.23 -0.91
N VAL A 27 -16.48 -19.98 -0.71
CA VAL A 27 -16.45 -19.24 0.54
C VAL A 27 -17.88 -18.84 0.85
N GLN A 28 -18.34 -19.12 2.07
CA GLN A 28 -19.60 -18.61 2.60
C GLN A 28 -19.30 -17.44 3.52
N LEU A 29 -19.96 -16.32 3.29
CA LEU A 29 -19.98 -15.16 4.17
C LEU A 29 -21.32 -15.17 4.93
N ILE A 30 -21.25 -14.98 6.26
CA ILE A 30 -22.44 -14.89 7.12
C ILE A 30 -22.37 -13.55 7.85
N ASP A 31 -23.38 -12.71 7.64
CA ASP A 31 -23.56 -11.47 8.41
C ASP A 31 -24.32 -11.77 9.70
N ALA A 32 -23.57 -11.82 10.79
CA ALA A 32 -24.12 -12.03 12.12
C ALA A 32 -24.22 -10.73 12.93
N THR A 33 -24.16 -9.56 12.29
CA THR A 33 -24.17 -8.25 12.98
C THR A 33 -25.48 -7.96 13.71
N SER A 34 -26.56 -8.67 13.40
CA SER A 34 -27.88 -8.57 14.03
C SER A 34 -28.21 -9.69 15.04
N PHE A 35 -27.34 -10.70 15.20
CA PHE A 35 -27.57 -11.88 16.04
C PHE A 35 -27.15 -11.68 17.50
N TRP A 36 -27.55 -10.57 18.11
CA TRP A 36 -27.22 -10.24 19.48
C TRP A 36 -28.45 -9.71 20.23
N VAL A 37 -28.35 -9.67 21.54
CA VAL A 37 -29.29 -9.00 22.43
C VAL A 37 -28.53 -8.02 23.33
N PRO A 38 -29.18 -6.93 23.80
CA PRO A 38 -28.57 -6.03 24.76
C PRO A 38 -28.41 -6.74 26.10
N MET A 39 -27.27 -6.56 26.75
CA MET A 39 -27.02 -7.05 28.09
C MET A 39 -27.82 -6.23 29.12
N ARG A 40 -28.36 -6.89 30.13
CA ARG A 40 -29.03 -6.23 31.26
C ARG A 40 -28.12 -5.26 32.00
N LYS A 41 -26.84 -5.59 32.14
CA LYS A 41 -25.80 -4.76 32.76
C LYS A 41 -24.55 -4.80 31.88
N SER A 42 -24.06 -3.64 31.50
CA SER A 42 -22.83 -3.53 30.70
C SER A 42 -21.59 -3.86 31.54
N LEU A 43 -20.58 -4.42 30.88
CA LEU A 43 -19.26 -4.67 31.42
C LEU A 43 -18.23 -3.89 30.55
N GLY A 44 -17.90 -2.67 30.98
CA GLY A 44 -17.11 -1.76 30.16
C GLY A 44 -17.78 -1.51 28.81
N ASP A 45 -17.04 -1.71 27.72
CA ASP A 45 -17.54 -1.56 26.34
C ASP A 45 -18.43 -2.73 25.89
N LYS A 46 -18.46 -3.83 26.63
CA LYS A 46 -19.35 -4.95 26.34
C LYS A 46 -20.77 -4.61 26.75
N ARG A 47 -21.63 -4.41 25.76
CA ARG A 47 -23.05 -4.07 25.93
C ARG A 47 -23.99 -5.05 25.25
N ARG A 48 -23.44 -6.01 24.52
CA ARG A 48 -24.16 -6.96 23.68
C ARG A 48 -23.67 -8.37 23.94
N GLU A 49 -24.58 -9.33 23.86
CA GLU A 49 -24.26 -10.74 23.95
C GLU A 49 -24.97 -11.54 22.87
N ILE A 50 -24.41 -12.67 22.49
CA ILE A 50 -25.04 -13.61 21.56
C ILE A 50 -25.61 -14.75 22.41
N PRO A 51 -26.93 -14.79 22.62
CA PRO A 51 -27.55 -15.86 23.38
C PRO A 51 -27.48 -17.20 22.63
N PRO A 52 -27.62 -18.36 23.34
CA PRO A 52 -27.48 -19.69 22.75
C PRO A 52 -28.37 -19.92 21.51
N GLU A 53 -29.58 -19.46 21.49
CA GLU A 53 -30.48 -19.58 20.35
C GLU A 53 -29.99 -18.82 19.12
N LYS A 54 -29.42 -17.63 19.28
CA LYS A 54 -28.81 -16.86 18.18
C LYS A 54 -27.52 -17.50 17.69
N ALA A 55 -26.72 -18.05 18.62
CA ALA A 55 -25.52 -18.79 18.26
C ALA A 55 -25.88 -20.04 17.44
N GLN A 56 -26.95 -20.76 17.84
CA GLN A 56 -27.45 -21.91 17.10
C GLN A 56 -27.94 -21.55 15.69
N ASP A 57 -28.63 -20.42 15.55
CA ASP A 57 -29.08 -19.89 14.26
C ASP A 57 -27.89 -19.61 13.31
N ILE A 58 -26.79 -19.01 13.82
CA ILE A 58 -25.56 -18.81 13.05
C ILE A 58 -24.96 -20.14 12.59
N VAL A 59 -24.90 -21.14 13.49
CA VAL A 59 -24.41 -22.49 13.18
C VAL A 59 -25.30 -23.16 12.13
N GLN A 60 -26.59 -22.99 12.21
CA GLN A 60 -27.54 -23.51 11.23
C GLN A 60 -27.35 -22.88 9.86
N LEU A 61 -27.17 -21.55 9.75
CA LEU A 61 -26.83 -20.86 8.51
C LEU A 61 -25.54 -21.42 7.87
N LEU A 62 -24.53 -21.66 8.71
CA LEU A 62 -23.29 -22.29 8.26
C LEU A 62 -23.55 -23.72 7.75
N ALA A 63 -24.38 -24.50 8.43
CA ALA A 63 -24.66 -25.89 8.07
C ALA A 63 -25.47 -26.01 6.77
N GLU A 64 -26.51 -25.19 6.62
CA GLU A 64 -27.41 -25.18 5.45
C GLU A 64 -26.73 -24.80 4.15
N PHE A 65 -25.70 -23.95 4.21
CA PHE A 65 -24.91 -23.54 3.05
C PHE A 65 -25.78 -23.04 1.90
N LYS A 66 -26.69 -22.11 2.18
CA LYS A 66 -27.57 -21.49 1.19
C LYS A 66 -27.11 -20.08 0.84
N ASP A 67 -27.10 -19.78 -0.46
CA ASP A 67 -26.85 -18.42 -0.96
C ASP A 67 -28.14 -17.61 -0.90
N GLY A 68 -28.01 -16.31 -0.53
CA GLY A 68 -29.17 -15.41 -0.44
C GLY A 68 -30.13 -15.68 0.71
N GLU A 69 -29.76 -16.52 1.70
CA GLU A 69 -30.60 -16.78 2.87
C GLU A 69 -30.86 -15.51 3.65
N THR A 70 -32.12 -15.31 4.09
CA THR A 70 -32.57 -14.12 4.76
C THR A 70 -32.96 -14.37 6.23
N ARG A 71 -32.95 -13.34 7.04
CA ARG A 71 -33.51 -13.34 8.42
C ARG A 71 -34.22 -12.04 8.68
N LYS A 72 -35.32 -12.13 9.45
CA LYS A 72 -36.02 -10.96 9.97
C LYS A 72 -35.25 -10.34 11.12
N VAL A 73 -35.02 -9.06 11.03
CA VAL A 73 -34.30 -8.26 12.01
C VAL A 73 -35.14 -7.05 12.37
N THR A 74 -35.27 -6.79 13.66
CA THR A 74 -35.93 -5.56 14.13
C THR A 74 -34.90 -4.44 14.19
N LYS A 75 -35.08 -3.41 13.38
CA LYS A 75 -34.24 -2.21 13.38
C LYS A 75 -35.14 -0.99 13.57
N ASP A 76 -34.87 -0.19 14.59
CA ASP A 76 -35.62 1.04 14.91
C ASP A 76 -37.12 0.83 15.02
N GLY A 77 -37.54 -0.35 15.55
CA GLY A 77 -38.96 -0.73 15.74
C GLY A 77 -39.62 -1.34 14.51
N ASN A 78 -38.96 -1.39 13.36
CA ASN A 78 -39.47 -1.98 12.12
C ASN A 78 -38.82 -3.36 11.86
N GLU A 79 -39.61 -4.32 11.37
CA GLU A 79 -39.10 -5.59 10.91
C GLU A 79 -38.58 -5.44 9.47
N GLU A 80 -37.31 -5.73 9.26
CA GLU A 80 -36.69 -5.79 7.95
C GLU A 80 -36.19 -7.21 7.67
N GLU A 81 -36.30 -7.64 6.43
CA GLU A 81 -35.74 -8.91 5.98
C GLU A 81 -34.32 -8.66 5.39
N LEU A 82 -33.30 -9.22 6.05
CA LEU A 82 -31.91 -9.04 5.67
C LEU A 82 -31.33 -10.32 5.07
N VAL A 83 -30.62 -10.19 3.95
CA VAL A 83 -29.76 -11.27 3.45
C VAL A 83 -28.58 -11.42 4.41
N VAL A 84 -28.44 -12.62 5.01
CA VAL A 84 -27.42 -12.91 6.03
C VAL A 84 -26.41 -13.97 5.58
N SER A 85 -26.61 -14.64 4.45
CA SER A 85 -25.67 -15.62 3.90
C SER A 85 -25.46 -15.40 2.41
N ARG A 86 -24.19 -15.35 1.99
CA ARG A 86 -23.78 -15.28 0.59
C ARG A 86 -22.67 -16.27 0.31
N ILE A 87 -22.70 -16.89 -0.88
CA ILE A 87 -21.71 -17.88 -1.30
C ILE A 87 -21.05 -17.43 -2.59
N PHE A 88 -19.72 -17.47 -2.59
CA PHE A 88 -18.91 -17.07 -3.73
C PHE A 88 -17.89 -18.14 -4.07
N PRO A 89 -17.43 -18.24 -5.33
CA PRO A 89 -16.23 -18.98 -5.64
C PRO A 89 -15.02 -18.32 -4.95
N VAL A 90 -14.06 -19.13 -4.52
CA VAL A 90 -12.86 -18.61 -3.83
C VAL A 90 -12.07 -17.61 -4.68
N THR A 91 -12.05 -17.79 -6.01
CA THR A 91 -11.40 -16.90 -6.97
C THR A 91 -11.99 -15.50 -6.98
N HIS A 92 -13.27 -15.33 -6.55
CA HIS A 92 -13.91 -14.03 -6.43
C HIS A 92 -13.18 -13.07 -5.48
N PHE A 93 -12.50 -13.61 -4.47
CA PHE A 93 -11.72 -12.86 -3.49
C PHE A 93 -10.23 -12.91 -3.78
N GLY A 94 -9.84 -13.69 -4.78
CA GLY A 94 -8.45 -13.88 -5.13
C GLY A 94 -7.93 -12.80 -6.06
N PHE A 95 -6.69 -12.43 -5.85
CA PHE A 95 -5.95 -11.58 -6.76
C PHE A 95 -4.50 -12.04 -6.85
N ARG A 96 -3.85 -11.65 -7.93
CA ARG A 96 -2.41 -11.78 -8.09
C ARG A 96 -1.79 -10.39 -7.98
N LYS A 97 -1.02 -10.17 -6.93
CA LYS A 97 -0.32 -8.91 -6.71
C LYS A 97 0.97 -8.91 -7.50
N ILE A 98 1.02 -8.06 -8.52
CA ILE A 98 2.22 -7.85 -9.33
C ILE A 98 2.95 -6.59 -8.87
N THR A 99 4.25 -6.54 -9.12
CA THR A 99 5.06 -5.33 -8.93
C THR A 99 5.23 -4.67 -10.29
N VAL A 100 4.93 -3.38 -10.34
CA VAL A 100 5.10 -2.53 -11.52
C VAL A 100 6.31 -1.66 -11.28
N GLU A 101 7.27 -1.74 -12.20
CA GLU A 101 8.48 -0.95 -12.20
C GLU A 101 8.38 0.17 -13.25
N ARG A 102 9.00 1.29 -12.95
CA ARG A 102 9.19 2.41 -13.86
C ARG A 102 10.67 2.75 -14.00
N PRO A 103 11.11 3.25 -15.15
CA PRO A 103 12.51 3.54 -15.38
C PRO A 103 13.00 4.73 -14.55
N LEU A 104 14.18 4.57 -13.97
CA LEU A 104 14.90 5.65 -13.31
C LEU A 104 15.37 6.66 -14.36
N ARG A 105 15.05 7.94 -14.14
CA ARG A 105 15.48 9.07 -14.98
C ARG A 105 16.17 10.10 -14.10
N LEU A 106 17.43 10.37 -14.38
CA LEU A 106 18.24 11.29 -13.62
C LEU A 106 18.91 12.32 -14.54
N ASN A 107 18.88 13.57 -14.11
CA ASN A 107 19.79 14.57 -14.62
C ASN A 107 20.99 14.71 -13.67
N PHE A 108 22.08 15.28 -14.17
CA PHE A 108 23.32 15.49 -13.43
C PHE A 108 23.83 16.90 -13.64
N GLN A 109 24.27 17.55 -12.56
CA GLN A 109 24.83 18.88 -12.63
C GLN A 109 25.84 19.12 -11.49
N ALA A 110 27.01 19.67 -11.81
CA ALA A 110 28.02 20.06 -10.83
C ALA A 110 27.75 21.49 -10.30
N SER A 111 26.51 21.77 -9.84
CA SER A 111 26.21 23.03 -9.16
C SER A 111 26.80 23.06 -7.76
N ALA A 112 27.03 24.26 -7.22
CA ALA A 112 27.58 24.40 -5.87
C ALA A 112 26.70 23.72 -4.81
N GLU A 113 25.39 23.78 -4.97
CA GLU A 113 24.41 23.15 -4.09
C GLU A 113 24.53 21.62 -4.10
N ARG A 114 24.57 21.01 -5.31
CA ARG A 114 24.66 19.55 -5.45
C ARG A 114 26.05 19.03 -5.00
N ILE A 115 27.11 19.80 -5.25
CA ILE A 115 28.45 19.48 -4.75
C ILE A 115 28.47 19.43 -3.22
N ALA A 116 27.74 20.31 -2.54
CA ALA A 116 27.66 20.31 -1.09
C ALA A 116 27.03 19.00 -0.54
N ARG A 117 26.10 18.38 -1.25
CA ARG A 117 25.47 17.09 -0.87
C ARG A 117 26.48 15.94 -0.80
N LEU A 118 27.63 16.06 -1.48
CA LEU A 118 28.69 15.06 -1.43
C LEU A 118 29.19 14.79 0.00
N GLU A 119 29.14 15.81 0.87
CA GLU A 119 29.56 15.67 2.26
C GLU A 119 28.60 14.75 3.08
N GLU A 120 27.37 14.59 2.64
CA GLU A 120 26.36 13.77 3.28
C GLU A 120 26.42 12.29 2.80
N GLU A 121 27.12 12.05 1.70
CA GLU A 121 27.22 10.72 1.11
C GLU A 121 28.08 9.78 1.95
N LYS A 122 27.50 8.67 2.41
CA LYS A 122 28.18 7.66 3.23
C LYS A 122 29.44 7.12 2.58
N GLY A 123 29.42 6.90 1.26
CA GLY A 123 30.57 6.42 0.49
C GLY A 123 31.73 7.41 0.48
N PHE A 124 31.45 8.70 0.51
CA PHE A 124 32.43 9.77 0.61
C PHE A 124 32.96 9.93 2.04
N GLN A 125 32.09 9.94 3.03
CA GLN A 125 32.47 10.02 4.44
C GLN A 125 33.36 8.84 4.88
N ALA A 126 33.06 7.64 4.40
CA ALA A 126 33.80 6.42 4.73
C ALA A 126 35.27 6.46 4.28
N LEU A 127 35.65 7.30 3.30
CA LEU A 127 37.05 7.44 2.85
C LEU A 127 37.97 7.93 3.98
N ALA A 128 37.48 8.83 4.84
CA ALA A 128 38.24 9.39 5.96
C ALA A 128 38.12 8.57 7.25
N GLN A 129 37.44 7.43 7.21
CA GLN A 129 37.27 6.55 8.36
C GLN A 129 38.24 5.38 8.33
N SER A 130 38.76 4.96 9.48
CA SER A 130 39.58 3.76 9.60
C SER A 130 39.06 2.87 10.74
N LYS A 131 39.06 1.57 10.53
CA LYS A 131 38.80 0.57 11.56
C LYS A 131 40.08 0.19 12.34
N LYS A 132 41.28 0.64 11.88
CA LYS A 132 42.56 0.38 12.54
C LYS A 132 42.75 1.32 13.72
N LYS A 133 43.43 0.86 14.76
CA LYS A 133 43.79 1.66 15.95
C LYS A 133 45.23 2.14 15.89
N GLY A 134 45.52 3.21 16.63
CA GLY A 134 46.88 3.76 16.74
C GLY A 134 47.41 4.44 15.47
N ALA A 135 48.71 4.50 15.32
CA ALA A 135 49.38 5.22 14.22
C ALA A 135 48.92 4.78 12.82
N ALA A 136 48.64 3.50 12.63
CA ALA A 136 48.16 2.98 11.34
C ALA A 136 46.75 3.52 11.00
N GLY A 137 45.86 3.66 11.97
CA GLY A 137 44.53 4.24 11.79
C GLY A 137 44.62 5.73 11.47
N THR A 138 45.46 6.46 12.21
CA THR A 138 45.68 7.90 11.96
C THR A 138 46.21 8.17 10.54
N LYS A 139 47.16 7.34 10.09
CA LYS A 139 47.69 7.45 8.71
C LYS A 139 46.62 7.21 7.66
N GLU A 140 45.85 6.15 7.79
CA GLU A 140 44.75 5.81 6.86
C GLU A 140 43.68 6.92 6.80
N GLN A 141 43.34 7.51 7.95
CA GLN A 141 42.41 8.67 8.01
C GLN A 141 43.00 9.91 7.31
N ALA A 142 44.29 10.17 7.46
CA ALA A 142 44.96 11.28 6.78
C ALA A 142 44.95 11.11 5.26
N GLU A 143 45.30 9.91 4.78
CA GLU A 143 45.23 9.54 3.35
C GLU A 143 43.79 9.66 2.81
N GLY A 144 42.78 9.23 3.59
CA GLY A 144 41.37 9.36 3.24
C GLY A 144 40.91 10.79 3.13
N ARG A 145 41.36 11.69 4.02
CA ARG A 145 41.06 13.13 3.92
C ARG A 145 41.73 13.76 2.68
N GLU A 146 42.97 13.37 2.35
CA GLU A 146 43.60 13.81 1.11
C GLU A 146 42.81 13.37 -0.12
N GLN A 147 42.29 12.13 -0.12
CA GLN A 147 41.45 11.65 -1.18
C GLN A 147 40.15 12.46 -1.26
N GLN A 148 39.50 12.79 -0.14
CA GLN A 148 38.33 13.64 -0.13
C GLN A 148 38.57 15.01 -0.71
N GLU A 149 39.71 15.65 -0.37
CA GLU A 149 40.07 16.95 -0.97
C GLU A 149 40.33 16.84 -2.50
N ALA A 150 40.99 15.79 -2.93
CA ALA A 150 41.18 15.55 -4.36
C ALA A 150 39.84 15.35 -5.10
N ILE A 151 38.89 14.66 -4.49
CA ILE A 151 37.54 14.46 -5.05
C ILE A 151 36.77 15.79 -5.09
N ARG A 152 36.82 16.61 -4.02
CA ARG A 152 36.23 17.95 -4.03
C ARG A 152 36.77 18.82 -5.16
N ALA A 153 38.08 18.82 -5.34
CA ALA A 153 38.73 19.57 -6.42
C ALA A 153 38.31 19.05 -7.81
N LEU A 154 38.23 17.73 -7.97
CA LEU A 154 37.74 17.07 -9.18
C LEU A 154 36.32 17.53 -9.54
N VAL A 155 35.40 17.44 -8.57
CA VAL A 155 33.96 17.74 -8.78
C VAL A 155 33.74 19.23 -9.07
N ARG A 156 34.50 20.12 -8.39
CA ARG A 156 34.47 21.58 -8.67
C ARG A 156 35.02 21.92 -10.07
N GLY A 157 35.83 21.07 -10.64
CA GLY A 157 36.36 21.22 -11.99
C GLY A 157 35.48 20.68 -13.10
N LEU A 158 34.34 20.06 -12.76
CA LEU A 158 33.39 19.57 -13.75
C LEU A 158 32.60 20.72 -14.38
N PRO A 159 32.12 20.57 -15.63
CA PRO A 159 31.21 21.54 -16.24
C PRO A 159 29.93 21.70 -15.42
N VAL A 160 29.46 22.94 -15.23
CA VAL A 160 28.19 23.25 -14.55
C VAL A 160 26.99 23.01 -15.46
N THR A 161 27.19 22.45 -16.64
CA THR A 161 26.13 22.10 -17.61
C THR A 161 25.18 21.06 -17.02
N LEU A 162 23.90 21.20 -17.30
CA LEU A 162 22.91 20.17 -16.98
C LEU A 162 22.98 19.03 -17.99
N PHE A 163 23.36 17.84 -17.54
CA PHE A 163 23.36 16.63 -18.35
C PHE A 163 22.04 15.87 -18.12
N LYS A 164 21.31 15.58 -19.19
CA LYS A 164 20.09 14.79 -19.15
C LYS A 164 20.32 13.30 -19.40
N GLY A 165 21.54 12.86 -19.50
CA GLY A 165 21.95 11.46 -19.63
C GLY A 165 23.06 11.10 -18.67
N ARG A 166 22.95 9.94 -18.00
CA ARG A 166 23.98 9.41 -17.11
C ARG A 166 25.29 9.18 -17.87
N ASP A 167 25.24 8.59 -19.05
CA ASP A 167 26.40 8.24 -19.84
C ASP A 167 27.21 9.48 -20.25
N GLU A 168 26.54 10.57 -20.62
CA GLU A 168 27.15 11.84 -20.96
C GLU A 168 27.91 12.44 -19.77
N PHE A 169 27.25 12.40 -18.60
CA PHE A 169 27.85 12.87 -17.36
C PHE A 169 29.03 12.00 -16.94
N GLU A 170 28.94 10.68 -17.03
CA GLU A 170 30.02 9.76 -16.71
C GLU A 170 31.21 9.93 -17.65
N GLN A 171 30.98 10.19 -18.92
CA GLN A 171 32.07 10.54 -19.87
C GLN A 171 32.80 11.81 -19.46
N ALA A 172 32.08 12.85 -19.03
CA ALA A 172 32.69 14.09 -18.52
C ALA A 172 33.47 13.84 -17.23
N LEU A 173 32.91 13.05 -16.31
CA LEU A 173 33.58 12.65 -15.07
C LEU A 173 34.87 11.85 -15.36
N ASP A 174 34.83 10.87 -16.26
CA ASP A 174 35.96 10.05 -16.63
C ASP A 174 37.05 10.89 -17.34
N ALA A 175 36.66 11.86 -18.15
CA ALA A 175 37.62 12.80 -18.75
C ALA A 175 38.30 13.66 -17.67
N ALA A 176 37.59 14.12 -16.67
CA ALA A 176 38.13 14.85 -15.53
C ALA A 176 39.09 13.97 -14.69
N VAL A 177 38.69 12.74 -14.39
CA VAL A 177 39.51 11.75 -13.65
C VAL A 177 40.83 11.48 -14.37
N ARG A 178 40.78 11.27 -15.68
CA ARG A 178 42.01 11.04 -16.49
C ARG A 178 43.01 12.21 -16.40
N LYS A 179 42.53 13.45 -16.36
CA LYS A 179 43.39 14.64 -16.20
C LYS A 179 44.09 14.68 -14.85
N THR A 180 43.54 14.09 -13.80
CA THR A 180 44.19 14.07 -12.47
C THR A 180 45.28 13.00 -12.35
N GLY A 181 45.35 12.02 -13.24
CA GLY A 181 46.23 10.87 -13.16
C GLY A 181 45.98 9.91 -11.98
N ARG A 182 44.91 10.17 -11.20
CA ARG A 182 44.52 9.37 -10.03
C ARG A 182 43.34 8.46 -10.37
N LYS A 183 43.26 7.29 -9.70
CA LYS A 183 42.08 6.41 -9.81
C LYS A 183 40.96 6.89 -8.87
N LEU A 184 39.76 6.93 -9.37
CA LEU A 184 38.57 7.20 -8.55
C LEU A 184 38.00 5.87 -7.98
N PRO A 185 37.99 5.67 -6.65
CA PRO A 185 37.42 4.45 -6.05
C PRO A 185 35.92 4.30 -6.37
N ALA A 186 35.45 3.07 -6.54
CA ALA A 186 34.02 2.82 -6.84
C ALA A 186 33.05 3.42 -5.84
N PRO A 187 33.26 3.38 -4.49
CA PRO A 187 32.41 4.06 -3.53
C PRO A 187 32.34 5.58 -3.73
N ALA A 188 33.47 6.21 -4.09
CA ALA A 188 33.54 7.64 -4.36
C ALA A 188 32.79 8.01 -5.65
N ARG A 189 32.96 7.19 -6.73
CA ARG A 189 32.15 7.37 -7.96
C ARG A 189 30.67 7.32 -7.68
N LYS A 190 30.22 6.31 -6.92
CA LYS A 190 28.82 6.17 -6.54
C LYS A 190 28.32 7.38 -5.74
N ALA A 191 29.13 7.88 -4.81
CA ALA A 191 28.79 9.07 -4.01
C ALA A 191 28.68 10.34 -4.90
N ILE A 192 29.57 10.52 -5.87
CA ILE A 192 29.51 11.64 -6.81
C ILE A 192 28.24 11.55 -7.66
N LEU A 193 27.93 10.39 -8.21
CA LEU A 193 26.70 10.19 -9.00
C LEU A 193 25.45 10.47 -8.17
N ALA A 194 25.40 10.01 -6.91
CA ALA A 194 24.28 10.25 -6.02
C ALA A 194 24.14 11.74 -5.66
N ALA A 195 25.22 12.40 -5.27
CA ALA A 195 25.19 13.80 -4.86
C ALA A 195 24.81 14.76 -5.99
N LEU A 196 25.30 14.51 -7.22
CA LEU A 196 25.11 15.39 -8.36
C LEU A 196 23.87 15.10 -9.19
N SER A 197 23.14 14.01 -8.90
CA SER A 197 21.92 13.64 -9.62
C SER A 197 20.66 14.20 -8.96
N GLU A 198 19.67 14.39 -9.79
CA GLU A 198 18.26 14.63 -9.39
C GLU A 198 17.33 13.89 -10.33
N ARG A 199 16.16 13.46 -9.81
CA ARG A 199 15.12 12.88 -10.66
C ARG A 199 14.58 13.93 -11.62
N ASP A 200 14.44 13.54 -12.87
CA ASP A 200 13.97 14.39 -13.94
C ASP A 200 13.27 13.54 -14.99
N GLU A 201 11.94 13.69 -15.08
CA GLU A 201 11.12 12.94 -16.04
C GLU A 201 11.52 13.18 -17.51
N THR A 202 12.16 14.33 -17.79
CA THR A 202 12.63 14.68 -19.14
C THR A 202 14.03 14.16 -19.45
N ALA A 203 14.71 13.54 -18.47
CA ALA A 203 16.03 12.94 -18.64
C ALA A 203 15.94 11.57 -19.34
N ALA A 204 17.05 11.16 -19.92
CA ALA A 204 17.20 9.85 -20.50
C ALA A 204 17.05 8.75 -19.43
N ILE A 205 16.53 7.59 -19.83
CA ILE A 205 16.39 6.42 -18.97
C ILE A 205 17.78 5.95 -18.56
N CYS A 206 17.99 5.79 -17.26
CA CYS A 206 19.18 5.16 -16.72
C CYS A 206 19.15 3.66 -17.03
N ARG A 207 20.28 3.13 -17.53
CA ARG A 207 20.40 1.72 -17.89
C ARG A 207 21.50 1.06 -17.08
N ASP A 208 21.34 -0.23 -16.82
CA ASP A 208 22.35 -1.08 -16.20
C ASP A 208 23.45 -1.47 -17.22
N GLN A 209 24.42 -2.29 -16.78
CA GLN A 209 25.53 -2.74 -17.63
C GLN A 209 25.08 -3.63 -18.80
N ASP A 210 23.91 -4.26 -18.69
CA ASP A 210 23.32 -5.13 -19.71
C ASP A 210 22.42 -4.33 -20.68
N GLY A 211 22.26 -3.02 -20.45
CA GLY A 211 21.42 -2.13 -21.25
C GLY A 211 19.95 -2.14 -20.88
N ASN A 212 19.54 -2.84 -19.81
CA ASN A 212 18.17 -2.84 -19.33
C ASN A 212 17.85 -1.55 -18.57
N PRO A 213 16.61 -1.04 -18.60
CA PRO A 213 16.20 0.07 -17.76
C PRO A 213 16.39 -0.24 -16.28
N GLU A 214 17.04 0.64 -15.55
CA GLU A 214 17.10 0.55 -14.09
C GLU A 214 15.77 0.97 -13.49
N PRO A 215 15.20 0.20 -12.53
CA PRO A 215 13.97 0.57 -11.88
C PRO A 215 14.16 1.75 -10.92
N ASP A 216 13.19 2.66 -10.87
CA ASP A 216 13.13 3.70 -9.84
C ASP A 216 12.37 3.18 -8.61
N PRO A 217 13.04 2.99 -7.46
CA PRO A 217 12.41 2.47 -6.25
C PRO A 217 11.29 3.37 -5.69
N GLU A 218 11.30 4.67 -6.00
CA GLU A 218 10.27 5.61 -5.53
C GLU A 218 9.03 5.60 -6.41
N LEU A 219 9.16 5.17 -7.67
CA LEU A 219 8.05 5.03 -8.62
C LEU A 219 7.53 3.60 -8.72
N ARG A 220 8.12 2.67 -7.94
CA ARG A 220 7.64 1.29 -7.85
C ARG A 220 6.26 1.26 -7.23
N ASP A 221 5.35 0.52 -7.87
CA ASP A 221 3.98 0.33 -7.41
C ASP A 221 3.57 -1.14 -7.48
N THR A 222 2.39 -1.44 -7.01
CA THR A 222 1.84 -2.80 -7.06
C THR A 222 0.40 -2.78 -7.50
N GLU A 223 0.05 -3.71 -8.40
CA GLU A 223 -1.31 -3.90 -8.86
C GLU A 223 -1.88 -5.24 -8.42
N SER A 224 -3.17 -5.24 -8.10
CA SER A 224 -3.90 -6.44 -7.68
C SER A 224 -4.79 -6.91 -8.83
N VAL A 225 -4.28 -7.85 -9.61
CA VAL A 225 -4.98 -8.42 -10.76
C VAL A 225 -5.96 -9.48 -10.28
N PRO A 226 -7.29 -9.37 -10.54
CA PRO A 226 -8.26 -10.37 -10.16
C PRO A 226 -7.91 -11.76 -10.70
N LEU A 227 -8.08 -12.81 -9.90
CA LEU A 227 -7.90 -14.17 -10.40
C LEU A 227 -9.03 -14.53 -11.37
N PRO A 228 -8.72 -15.21 -12.49
CA PRO A 228 -9.73 -15.68 -13.42
C PRO A 228 -10.62 -16.75 -12.78
N ALA A 229 -11.83 -16.92 -13.30
CA ALA A 229 -12.78 -17.94 -12.81
C ALA A 229 -12.32 -19.39 -13.10
N GLY A 230 -11.43 -19.58 -14.05
CA GLY A 230 -10.86 -20.85 -14.46
C GLY A 230 -9.33 -20.85 -14.41
N ASP A 231 -8.74 -21.89 -14.99
CA ASP A 231 -7.29 -21.95 -15.14
C ASP A 231 -6.77 -20.81 -16.03
N ASP A 232 -5.72 -20.17 -15.56
CA ASP A 232 -5.02 -19.11 -16.27
C ASP A 232 -3.75 -19.70 -16.91
N PRO A 233 -3.72 -19.89 -18.24
CA PRO A 233 -2.55 -20.43 -18.90
C PRO A 233 -1.37 -19.49 -18.69
N ALA A 234 -0.24 -20.04 -18.29
CA ALA A 234 1.01 -19.31 -18.27
C ALA A 234 1.57 -19.20 -19.69
N ASP A 235 2.15 -18.05 -20.00
CA ASP A 235 2.95 -17.91 -21.21
C ASP A 235 4.37 -18.49 -21.03
N ALA A 236 5.19 -18.42 -22.09
CA ALA A 236 6.57 -18.90 -22.07
C ALA A 236 7.46 -18.24 -21.00
N GLU A 237 7.11 -17.01 -20.57
CA GLU A 237 7.85 -16.25 -19.56
C GLU A 237 7.27 -16.45 -18.15
N SER A 238 6.31 -17.34 -18.02
CA SER A 238 5.58 -17.61 -16.77
C SER A 238 4.76 -16.42 -16.23
N VAL A 239 4.54 -15.40 -17.05
CA VAL A 239 3.59 -14.33 -16.74
C VAL A 239 2.20 -14.80 -17.17
N PRO A 240 1.22 -14.91 -16.25
CA PRO A 240 -0.12 -15.32 -16.61
C PRO A 240 -0.77 -14.40 -17.66
N ALA A 241 -1.52 -14.98 -18.58
CA ALA A 241 -2.19 -14.22 -19.64
C ALA A 241 -3.16 -13.17 -19.09
N SER A 242 -3.85 -13.48 -17.99
CA SER A 242 -4.73 -12.52 -17.29
C SER A 242 -3.97 -11.30 -16.76
N VAL A 243 -2.75 -11.52 -16.25
CA VAL A 243 -1.86 -10.47 -15.75
C VAL A 243 -1.43 -9.55 -16.90
N ARG A 244 -1.01 -10.14 -18.01
CA ARG A 244 -0.58 -9.38 -19.19
C ARG A 244 -1.73 -8.54 -19.75
N ALA A 245 -2.90 -9.14 -19.95
CA ALA A 245 -4.08 -8.45 -20.43
C ALA A 245 -4.53 -7.31 -19.49
N PHE A 246 -4.41 -7.51 -18.17
CA PHE A 246 -4.69 -6.47 -17.19
C PHE A 246 -3.69 -5.32 -17.31
N PHE A 247 -2.39 -5.64 -17.36
CA PHE A 247 -1.33 -4.64 -17.44
C PHE A 247 -1.45 -3.78 -18.70
N ASP A 248 -1.72 -4.39 -19.85
CA ASP A 248 -1.88 -3.70 -21.13
C ASP A 248 -3.12 -2.80 -21.15
N ARG A 249 -4.17 -3.17 -20.44
CA ARG A 249 -5.43 -2.40 -20.38
C ARG A 249 -5.42 -1.29 -19.34
N GLU A 250 -4.88 -1.57 -18.16
CA GLU A 250 -5.03 -0.68 -17.00
C GLU A 250 -3.76 0.12 -16.67
N VAL A 251 -2.58 -0.39 -17.01
CA VAL A 251 -1.30 0.28 -16.65
C VAL A 251 -0.68 0.98 -17.85
N THR A 252 -0.49 0.27 -18.95
CA THR A 252 0.21 0.80 -20.13
C THR A 252 -0.37 2.10 -20.69
N PRO A 253 -1.70 2.35 -20.71
CA PRO A 253 -2.24 3.61 -21.21
C PRO A 253 -1.87 4.84 -20.37
N HIS A 254 -1.59 4.63 -19.09
CA HIS A 254 -1.24 5.70 -18.16
C HIS A 254 0.26 5.84 -17.96
N VAL A 255 1.00 4.75 -18.07
CA VAL A 255 2.44 4.66 -17.84
C VAL A 255 3.08 3.77 -18.92
N PRO A 256 3.31 4.31 -20.14
CA PRO A 256 3.75 3.50 -21.28
C PRO A 256 5.15 2.91 -21.14
N ASP A 257 5.99 3.47 -20.26
CA ASP A 257 7.35 3.03 -20.00
C ASP A 257 7.50 2.06 -18.80
N ALA A 258 6.36 1.68 -18.18
CA ALA A 258 6.34 0.72 -17.09
C ALA A 258 6.50 -0.73 -17.58
N TRP A 259 6.97 -1.61 -16.69
CA TRP A 259 7.04 -3.05 -16.93
C TRP A 259 6.72 -3.84 -15.66
N ILE A 260 6.39 -5.12 -15.84
CA ILE A 260 6.14 -6.06 -14.74
C ILE A 260 7.48 -6.61 -14.23
N ASP A 261 7.72 -6.55 -12.93
CA ASP A 261 8.85 -7.24 -12.30
C ASP A 261 8.63 -8.76 -12.33
N THR A 262 9.35 -9.45 -13.19
CA THR A 262 9.27 -10.90 -13.36
C THR A 262 10.06 -11.70 -12.33
N THR A 263 10.79 -11.04 -11.45
CA THR A 263 11.59 -11.69 -10.40
C THR A 263 10.76 -12.14 -9.21
N ARG A 264 9.65 -11.44 -8.94
CA ARG A 264 8.72 -11.78 -7.86
C ARG A 264 7.72 -12.82 -8.29
N ARG A 265 7.87 -14.03 -7.75
CA ARG A 265 7.04 -15.20 -8.11
C ARG A 265 6.37 -15.79 -6.89
N ASP A 266 5.16 -16.29 -7.07
CA ASP A 266 4.48 -17.05 -6.04
C ASP A 266 5.16 -18.42 -5.82
N SER A 267 5.35 -18.77 -4.54
CA SER A 267 6.07 -20.00 -4.17
C SER A 267 5.28 -21.30 -4.46
N LYS A 268 3.96 -21.20 -4.69
CA LYS A 268 3.09 -22.36 -4.91
C LYS A 268 2.97 -22.73 -6.37
N ASP A 269 2.83 -21.74 -7.26
CA ASP A 269 2.64 -21.99 -8.69
C ASP A 269 3.84 -21.57 -9.55
N GLY A 270 4.85 -20.89 -8.96
CA GLY A 270 6.06 -20.44 -9.65
C GLY A 270 5.83 -19.29 -10.64
N ARG A 271 4.61 -18.79 -10.78
CA ARG A 271 4.25 -17.73 -11.72
C ARG A 271 4.54 -16.35 -11.15
N VAL A 272 4.70 -15.38 -12.03
CA VAL A 272 4.95 -13.97 -11.66
C VAL A 272 3.78 -13.39 -10.87
N GLY A 273 4.11 -12.63 -9.81
CA GLY A 273 3.16 -12.05 -8.87
C GLY A 273 2.77 -13.01 -7.73
N LEU A 274 2.31 -12.47 -6.63
CA LEU A 274 1.95 -13.21 -5.41
C LEU A 274 0.43 -13.36 -5.31
N ILE A 275 -0.06 -14.59 -5.08
CA ILE A 275 -1.48 -14.85 -4.88
C ILE A 275 -1.88 -14.36 -3.48
N GLY A 276 -2.91 -13.52 -3.44
CA GLY A 276 -3.55 -13.05 -2.23
C GLY A 276 -5.07 -13.21 -2.27
N TYR A 277 -5.70 -13.09 -1.11
CA TYR A 277 -7.15 -13.12 -0.97
C TYR A 277 -7.57 -11.98 -0.04
N GLU A 278 -8.55 -11.20 -0.47
CA GLU A 278 -9.10 -10.11 0.31
C GLU A 278 -10.62 -10.20 0.34
N ILE A 279 -11.19 -10.24 1.54
CA ILE A 279 -12.64 -10.31 1.72
C ILE A 279 -13.10 -8.99 2.35
N ASN A 280 -13.58 -8.09 1.54
CA ASN A 280 -14.21 -6.84 1.96
C ASN A 280 -15.65 -7.13 2.42
N PHE A 281 -15.78 -7.69 3.62
CA PHE A 281 -17.04 -8.23 4.15
C PHE A 281 -18.19 -7.24 4.04
N ASN A 282 -17.98 -5.99 4.42
CA ASN A 282 -19.00 -4.95 4.39
C ASN A 282 -19.57 -4.72 2.99
N ARG A 283 -18.79 -4.86 1.93
CA ARG A 283 -19.23 -4.66 0.54
C ARG A 283 -20.39 -5.59 0.16
N TYR A 284 -20.40 -6.81 0.69
CA TYR A 284 -21.36 -7.85 0.29
C TYR A 284 -22.69 -7.77 1.05
N PHE A 285 -22.70 -7.07 2.20
CA PHE A 285 -23.88 -6.86 3.03
C PHE A 285 -24.23 -5.38 3.19
N TYR A 286 -23.52 -4.49 2.48
CA TYR A 286 -23.81 -3.07 2.49
C TYR A 286 -25.16 -2.79 1.85
N ARG A 287 -25.96 -2.00 2.55
CA ARG A 287 -27.20 -1.42 2.04
C ARG A 287 -27.09 0.09 2.06
N TYR A 288 -27.29 0.68 0.91
CA TYR A 288 -27.39 2.12 0.85
C TYR A 288 -28.69 2.57 1.52
N THR A 289 -28.59 3.35 2.58
CA THR A 289 -29.72 4.06 3.17
C THR A 289 -29.58 5.50 2.72
N PRO A 290 -30.51 6.00 1.88
CA PRO A 290 -30.44 7.39 1.45
C PRO A 290 -30.52 8.30 2.69
N PRO A 291 -29.80 9.43 2.71
CA PRO A 291 -29.98 10.42 3.75
C PRO A 291 -31.42 10.92 3.73
N ARG A 292 -31.91 11.30 4.89
CA ARG A 292 -33.25 11.89 5.00
C ARG A 292 -33.31 13.16 4.13
N PRO A 293 -34.47 13.43 3.49
CA PRO A 293 -34.67 14.67 2.75
C PRO A 293 -34.35 15.89 3.62
N LEU A 294 -33.77 16.93 2.99
CA LEU A 294 -33.37 18.14 3.71
C LEU A 294 -34.54 18.80 4.43
N GLU A 295 -35.71 18.78 3.79
CA GLU A 295 -36.96 19.32 4.34
C GLU A 295 -37.40 18.66 5.65
N GLU A 296 -37.19 17.34 5.79
CA GLU A 296 -37.46 16.62 7.03
C GLU A 296 -36.47 16.98 8.12
N ILE A 297 -35.21 17.14 7.78
CA ILE A 297 -34.14 17.54 8.72
C ILE A 297 -34.43 18.96 9.21
N GLU A 298 -34.77 19.89 8.30
CA GLU A 298 -35.16 21.27 8.66
C GLU A 298 -36.39 21.33 9.54
N ALA A 299 -37.39 20.49 9.27
CA ALA A 299 -38.59 20.42 10.12
C ALA A 299 -38.26 19.99 11.55
N ASP A 300 -37.42 18.94 11.70
CA ASP A 300 -36.96 18.48 13.01
C ASP A 300 -36.14 19.55 13.75
N ILE A 301 -35.28 20.27 13.06
CA ILE A 301 -34.49 21.36 13.64
C ILE A 301 -35.44 22.44 14.18
N ARG A 302 -36.46 22.87 13.41
CA ARG A 302 -37.45 23.87 13.84
C ARG A 302 -38.25 23.44 15.07
N VAL A 303 -38.57 22.16 15.15
CA VAL A 303 -39.25 21.61 16.34
C VAL A 303 -38.36 21.71 17.57
N ILE A 304 -37.09 21.31 17.43
CA ILE A 304 -36.11 21.37 18.53
C ILE A 304 -35.85 22.82 18.95
N GLU A 305 -35.69 23.74 17.99
CA GLU A 305 -35.55 25.18 18.27
C GLU A 305 -36.75 25.73 19.07
N GLY A 306 -37.98 25.37 18.67
CA GLY A 306 -39.20 25.74 19.40
C GLY A 306 -39.21 25.21 20.84
N ASP A 307 -38.79 23.96 21.03
CA ASP A 307 -38.70 23.34 22.36
C ASP A 307 -37.65 24.02 23.24
N ILE A 308 -36.49 24.36 22.67
CA ILE A 308 -35.43 25.09 23.37
C ILE A 308 -35.92 26.47 23.82
N VAL A 309 -36.57 27.22 22.91
CA VAL A 309 -37.13 28.55 23.23
C VAL A 309 -38.16 28.46 24.33
N ARG A 310 -39.06 27.44 24.29
CA ARG A 310 -40.04 27.21 25.34
C ARG A 310 -39.40 26.89 26.69
N MET A 311 -38.43 25.97 26.73
CA MET A 311 -37.70 25.65 27.96
C MET A 311 -36.90 26.81 28.52
N LEU A 312 -36.32 27.66 27.68
CA LEU A 312 -35.64 28.87 28.10
C LEU A 312 -36.64 29.89 28.70
N ALA A 313 -37.81 30.06 28.09
CA ALA A 313 -38.87 30.91 28.61
C ALA A 313 -39.38 30.46 29.99
N GLU A 314 -39.54 29.15 30.20
CA GLU A 314 -39.90 28.54 31.49
C GLU A 314 -38.86 28.82 32.58
N VAL A 315 -37.55 28.75 32.23
CA VAL A 315 -36.47 29.00 33.20
C VAL A 315 -36.28 30.51 33.45
N THR A 316 -36.43 31.34 32.43
CA THR A 316 -36.23 32.80 32.57
C THR A 316 -37.48 33.53 33.00
N GLY A 317 -38.68 33.02 32.68
CA GLY A 317 -39.96 33.59 33.11
C GLY A 317 -40.37 33.28 34.55
N GLY A 318 -39.67 32.33 35.22
CA GLY A 318 -39.85 32.03 36.63
C GLY A 318 -39.16 32.97 37.62
N SER A 319 -38.56 34.08 37.17
CA SER A 319 -37.85 35.06 38.02
C SER A 319 -38.48 36.44 38.01
N ALA A 320 -39.78 36.55 37.82
CA ALA A 320 -40.52 37.82 37.98
C ALA A 320 -41.82 37.56 38.77
N ALA A 321 -41.68 37.39 40.08
CA ALA A 321 -42.71 37.66 41.09
C ALA A 321 -42.01 37.95 42.42
#